data_665da88c3d228f0b78abb95709569249
#
_entry.id   665da88c3d228f0b78abb95709569249
#
_cell.length_a   1.000
_cell.length_b   1.000
_cell.length_c   1.000
_cell.angle_alpha   90.00
_cell.angle_beta   90.00
_cell.angle_gamma   90.00
#
_symmetry.space_group_name_H-M   'P 1'
#
loop_
_entity.id
_entity.type
_entity.pdbx_description
1 polymer ?
#
loop_
_entity_poly.entity_id
_entity_poly.type
_entity_poly.pdbx_seq_one_letter_code
_entity_poly.pdbx_strand_id
1 'polypeptide(L)'
;MLARIPRWANENVLVGFDTSDDAGVYKLTPECALVQTVDFFTPIVDDPYTFGAIAAANSLSDVYAMGGKPLTALSVLCYPGKGDLDDLEQILKGGAEKMREADCVLLGGHSVNDPEIKFGYAVTGAVHPQRVKTNAGARAGDALVLTKRIGTGVISTALKQGLARDADVAASVASMLTLNRAACAAMLAFDVHGCTDVTGFGLLGHARELAVASQVTIEIDPRLVQFLPGAMDYARQGAIPGGLNNNRNFVSKCVEGTADDLLYDPQTSGGLLISLPEADAAILERSFPAAYRIGRVVEKAAKPIRIL
;
A
#
# COMPACT_ATOMS: atom_id res chain seq x y z
N MET A 1 -12.64 -4.19 16.35
CA MET A 1 -11.91 -5.20 17.18
C MET A 1 -10.77 -4.54 17.96
N LEU A 2 -9.87 -3.80 17.32
CA LEU A 2 -8.70 -3.14 17.96
C LEU A 2 -9.08 -2.19 19.10
N ALA A 3 -10.20 -1.48 19.00
CA ALA A 3 -10.71 -0.60 20.07
C ALA A 3 -10.99 -1.32 21.42
N ARG A 4 -11.01 -2.64 21.45
CA ARG A 4 -11.21 -3.47 22.66
C ARG A 4 -9.91 -3.96 23.28
N ILE A 5 -8.76 -3.71 22.65
CA ILE A 5 -7.45 -4.09 23.17
C ILE A 5 -7.05 -3.06 24.22
N PRO A 6 -6.63 -3.51 25.42
CA PRO A 6 -6.11 -2.59 26.44
C PRO A 6 -4.92 -1.78 25.91
N ARG A 7 -4.96 -0.48 26.10
CA ARG A 7 -3.91 0.44 25.64
C ARG A 7 -2.92 0.69 26.76
N TRP A 8 -1.66 0.65 26.42
CA TRP A 8 -0.60 1.11 27.29
C TRP A 8 -0.16 2.51 26.83
N ALA A 9 -0.47 3.53 27.62
CA ALA A 9 -0.02 4.89 27.33
C ALA A 9 1.51 4.97 27.48
N ASN A 10 2.18 5.36 26.40
CA ASN A 10 3.63 5.58 26.36
C ASN A 10 3.90 6.81 25.50
N GLU A 11 4.55 7.83 26.07
CA GLU A 11 4.85 9.11 25.40
C GLU A 11 5.78 8.98 24.19
N ASN A 12 6.47 7.86 24.06
CA ASN A 12 7.35 7.59 22.91
C ASN A 12 6.60 6.92 21.74
N VAL A 13 5.36 6.48 21.90
CA VAL A 13 4.53 6.00 20.79
C VAL A 13 3.98 7.22 20.05
N LEU A 14 4.54 7.51 18.89
CA LEU A 14 4.09 8.62 18.04
C LEU A 14 2.90 8.23 17.17
N VAL A 15 2.91 6.98 16.67
CA VAL A 15 1.82 6.39 15.89
C VAL A 15 1.58 4.97 16.40
N GLY A 16 0.34 4.68 16.81
CA GLY A 16 -0.11 3.37 17.25
C GLY A 16 -1.18 2.83 16.31
N PHE A 17 -1.99 1.87 16.78
CA PHE A 17 -3.05 1.25 15.98
C PHE A 17 -4.39 2.03 16.02
N ASP A 18 -4.39 3.29 16.48
CA ASP A 18 -5.61 4.07 16.71
C ASP A 18 -6.20 4.67 15.44
N THR A 19 -5.34 5.08 14.53
CA THR A 19 -5.66 5.81 13.30
C THR A 19 -5.54 4.96 12.05
N SER A 20 -5.25 3.65 12.21
CA SER A 20 -5.06 2.70 11.09
C SER A 20 -4.00 3.19 10.10
N ASP A 21 -2.91 3.74 10.63
CA ASP A 21 -1.73 4.08 9.84
C ASP A 21 -1.00 2.82 9.36
N ASP A 22 -0.17 2.97 8.33
CA ASP A 22 0.50 1.86 7.65
C ASP A 22 1.52 1.15 8.57
N ALA A 23 2.15 1.89 9.50
CA ALA A 23 3.11 1.33 10.45
C ALA A 23 3.03 1.98 11.83
N GLY A 24 3.46 1.24 12.85
CA GLY A 24 3.71 1.79 14.18
C GLY A 24 4.99 2.63 14.22
N VAL A 25 4.97 3.76 14.96
CA VAL A 25 6.12 4.65 15.10
C VAL A 25 6.45 4.88 16.57
N TYR A 26 7.70 4.55 16.94
CA TYR A 26 8.19 4.68 18.31
C TYR A 26 9.43 5.59 18.35
N LYS A 27 9.37 6.67 19.12
CA LYS A 27 10.47 7.61 19.30
C LYS A 27 11.58 7.00 20.17
N LEU A 28 12.79 6.90 19.64
CA LEU A 28 13.99 6.47 20.37
C LEU A 28 14.75 7.64 20.97
N THR A 29 14.94 8.70 20.16
CA THR A 29 15.63 9.92 20.54
C THR A 29 14.88 11.13 20.00
N PRO A 30 15.22 12.36 20.36
CA PRO A 30 14.63 13.56 19.74
C PRO A 30 14.75 13.62 18.20
N GLU A 31 15.79 12.96 17.64
CA GLU A 31 16.11 12.99 16.20
C GLU A 31 15.74 11.70 15.46
N CYS A 32 15.40 10.62 16.18
CA CYS A 32 15.16 9.30 15.58
C CYS A 32 13.94 8.60 16.18
N ALA A 33 13.04 8.17 15.30
CA ALA A 33 11.96 7.24 15.61
C ALA A 33 12.07 5.98 14.75
N LEU A 34 11.71 4.83 15.30
CA LEU A 34 11.56 3.59 14.58
C LEU A 34 10.19 3.55 13.90
N VAL A 35 10.16 3.06 12.67
CA VAL A 35 8.95 2.68 11.94
C VAL A 35 8.94 1.17 11.87
N GLN A 36 7.87 0.54 12.35
CA GLN A 36 7.77 -0.92 12.42
C GLN A 36 6.47 -1.41 11.80
N THR A 37 6.61 -2.34 10.86
CA THR A 37 5.49 -3.01 10.22
C THR A 37 5.74 -4.50 10.06
N VAL A 38 4.69 -5.27 9.80
CA VAL A 38 4.76 -6.67 9.36
C VAL A 38 3.66 -6.91 8.35
N ASP A 39 4.07 -7.41 7.18
CA ASP A 39 3.12 -7.74 6.12
C ASP A 39 3.53 -9.04 5.42
N PHE A 40 2.58 -9.95 5.23
CA PHE A 40 2.78 -11.23 4.55
C PHE A 40 1.48 -11.74 3.96
N PHE A 41 1.56 -12.44 2.83
CA PHE A 41 0.38 -12.90 2.09
C PHE A 41 0.66 -14.15 1.27
N THR A 42 -0.38 -14.74 0.71
CA THR A 42 -0.32 -15.94 -0.14
C THR A 42 0.14 -15.59 -1.55
N PRO A 43 0.70 -16.55 -2.34
CA PRO A 43 1.15 -16.31 -3.70
C PRO A 43 0.06 -15.68 -4.59
N ILE A 44 0.47 -14.63 -5.31
CA ILE A 44 -0.39 -13.88 -6.24
C ILE A 44 0.10 -13.96 -7.69
N VAL A 45 1.27 -14.56 -7.90
CA VAL A 45 1.90 -14.90 -9.18
C VAL A 45 2.45 -16.30 -9.10
N ASP A 46 2.65 -16.95 -10.25
CA ASP A 46 3.08 -18.34 -10.31
C ASP A 46 4.60 -18.50 -10.13
N ASP A 47 5.40 -17.51 -10.55
CA ASP A 47 6.86 -17.54 -10.41
C ASP A 47 7.30 -17.30 -8.97
N PRO A 48 7.98 -18.29 -8.32
CA PRO A 48 8.34 -18.16 -6.90
C PRO A 48 9.30 -17.01 -6.60
N TYR A 49 10.27 -16.76 -7.48
CA TYR A 49 11.22 -15.65 -7.32
C TYR A 49 10.47 -14.29 -7.36
N THR A 50 9.61 -14.12 -8.34
CA THR A 50 8.79 -12.90 -8.49
C THR A 50 7.86 -12.70 -7.29
N PHE A 51 7.23 -13.78 -6.78
CA PHE A 51 6.41 -13.71 -5.57
C PHE A 51 7.23 -13.21 -4.37
N GLY A 52 8.41 -13.78 -4.15
CA GLY A 52 9.31 -13.34 -3.07
C GLY A 52 9.69 -11.87 -3.17
N ALA A 53 10.03 -11.40 -4.37
CA ALA A 53 10.38 -10.01 -4.63
C ALA A 53 9.19 -9.04 -4.43
N ILE A 54 7.97 -9.42 -4.85
CA ILE A 54 6.76 -8.63 -4.62
C ILE A 54 6.44 -8.56 -3.12
N ALA A 55 6.56 -9.67 -2.39
CA ALA A 55 6.35 -9.71 -0.95
C ALA A 55 7.27 -8.73 -0.20
N ALA A 56 8.54 -8.67 -0.60
CA ALA A 56 9.48 -7.69 -0.06
C ALA A 56 9.11 -6.26 -0.42
N ALA A 57 8.74 -5.98 -1.68
CA ALA A 57 8.35 -4.65 -2.12
C ALA A 57 7.10 -4.14 -1.37
N ASN A 58 6.13 -5.03 -1.12
CA ASN A 58 4.91 -4.73 -0.36
C ASN A 58 5.24 -4.41 1.11
N SER A 59 6.01 -5.28 1.79
CA SER A 59 6.37 -5.06 3.21
C SER A 59 7.23 -3.81 3.46
N LEU A 60 8.00 -3.37 2.46
CA LEU A 60 8.79 -2.14 2.52
C LEU A 60 7.94 -0.88 2.35
N SER A 61 6.77 -1.01 1.72
CA SER A 61 5.93 0.11 1.30
C SER A 61 5.42 0.95 2.46
N ASP A 62 5.00 0.31 3.55
CA ASP A 62 4.54 0.98 4.77
C ASP A 62 5.58 1.96 5.33
N VAL A 63 6.85 1.52 5.34
CA VAL A 63 7.93 2.39 5.81
C VAL A 63 8.07 3.62 4.93
N TYR A 64 7.94 3.47 3.60
CA TYR A 64 7.99 4.59 2.67
C TYR A 64 6.77 5.51 2.80
N ALA A 65 5.56 4.95 3.02
CA ALA A 65 4.34 5.72 3.25
C ALA A 65 4.46 6.62 4.49
N MET A 66 5.10 6.11 5.55
CA MET A 66 5.40 6.87 6.77
C MET A 66 6.55 7.91 6.62
N GLY A 67 7.12 8.06 5.42
CA GLY A 67 8.25 8.96 5.16
C GLY A 67 9.59 8.46 5.70
N GLY A 68 9.66 7.17 6.04
CA GLY A 68 10.82 6.52 6.63
C GLY A 68 11.78 5.92 5.61
N LYS A 69 12.96 5.54 6.11
CA LYS A 69 13.95 4.74 5.38
C LYS A 69 14.00 3.35 5.99
N PRO A 70 13.74 2.26 5.23
CA PRO A 70 13.95 0.90 5.71
C PRO A 70 15.41 0.69 6.13
N LEU A 71 15.63 -0.05 7.21
CA LEU A 71 16.95 -0.38 7.76
C LEU A 71 17.20 -1.87 7.77
N THR A 72 16.30 -2.62 8.41
CA THR A 72 16.43 -4.07 8.60
C THR A 72 15.11 -4.78 8.40
N ALA A 73 15.17 -6.08 8.05
CA ALA A 73 14.00 -6.92 7.90
C ALA A 73 14.23 -8.31 8.52
N LEU A 74 13.14 -8.92 8.97
CA LEU A 74 13.05 -10.33 9.33
C LEU A 74 12.01 -10.99 8.42
N SER A 75 12.35 -12.11 7.79
CA SER A 75 11.39 -12.87 6.97
C SER A 75 10.36 -13.60 7.85
N VAL A 76 9.12 -13.60 7.41
CA VAL A 76 8.01 -14.37 7.96
C VAL A 76 7.54 -15.35 6.91
N LEU A 77 7.66 -16.65 7.19
CA LEU A 77 7.40 -17.70 6.22
C LEU A 77 6.49 -18.79 6.81
N CYS A 78 5.40 -19.08 6.12
CA CYS A 78 4.64 -20.31 6.27
C CYS A 78 4.87 -21.16 5.01
N TYR A 79 5.33 -22.40 5.18
CA TYR A 79 5.66 -23.25 4.02
C TYR A 79 5.30 -24.72 4.30
N PRO A 80 4.77 -25.46 3.31
CA PRO A 80 4.46 -26.88 3.49
C PRO A 80 5.71 -27.70 3.76
N GLY A 81 5.67 -28.57 4.78
CA GLY A 81 6.81 -29.40 5.15
C GLY A 81 7.22 -30.44 4.09
N LYS A 82 6.40 -30.64 3.05
CA LYS A 82 6.68 -31.45 1.85
C LYS A 82 6.71 -30.61 0.58
N GLY A 83 6.78 -29.28 0.70
CA GLY A 83 6.90 -28.36 -0.43
C GLY A 83 8.26 -28.51 -1.14
N ASP A 84 8.32 -28.03 -2.37
CA ASP A 84 9.54 -28.03 -3.15
C ASP A 84 10.54 -27.02 -2.55
N LEU A 85 11.75 -27.49 -2.24
CA LEU A 85 12.79 -26.65 -1.65
C LEU A 85 13.42 -25.69 -2.68
N ASP A 86 13.36 -26.02 -3.97
CA ASP A 86 13.85 -25.14 -5.04
C ASP A 86 12.92 -23.91 -5.18
N ASP A 87 11.59 -24.12 -5.10
CA ASP A 87 10.63 -23.03 -5.06
C ASP A 87 10.83 -22.14 -3.82
N LEU A 88 11.06 -22.75 -2.66
CA LEU A 88 11.36 -22.03 -1.42
C LEU A 88 12.63 -21.17 -1.56
N GLU A 89 13.70 -21.75 -2.13
CA GLU A 89 14.95 -21.02 -2.38
C GLU A 89 14.70 -19.80 -3.29
N GLN A 90 13.91 -19.97 -4.37
CA GLN A 90 13.59 -18.87 -5.28
C GLN A 90 12.78 -17.77 -4.58
N ILE A 91 11.79 -18.11 -3.74
CA ILE A 91 11.02 -17.12 -2.94
C ILE A 91 11.98 -16.30 -2.07
N LEU A 92 12.83 -16.97 -1.30
CA LEU A 92 13.79 -16.33 -0.40
C LEU A 92 14.79 -15.45 -1.16
N LYS A 93 15.27 -15.92 -2.31
CA LYS A 93 16.21 -15.20 -3.17
C LYS A 93 15.59 -13.93 -3.75
N GLY A 94 14.39 -14.03 -4.32
CA GLY A 94 13.68 -12.87 -4.87
C GLY A 94 13.46 -11.79 -3.81
N GLY A 95 13.01 -12.19 -2.61
CA GLY A 95 12.84 -11.29 -1.50
C GLY A 95 14.14 -10.62 -1.02
N ALA A 96 15.21 -11.41 -0.85
CA ALA A 96 16.51 -10.91 -0.41
C ALA A 96 17.13 -9.91 -1.42
N GLU A 97 16.98 -10.17 -2.73
CA GLU A 97 17.46 -9.24 -3.76
C GLU A 97 16.67 -7.92 -3.75
N LYS A 98 15.37 -7.96 -3.51
CA LYS A 98 14.53 -6.76 -3.39
C LYS A 98 14.87 -5.96 -2.11
N MET A 99 15.15 -6.65 -0.98
CA MET A 99 15.64 -6.00 0.24
C MET A 99 16.99 -5.28 -0.02
N ARG A 100 17.91 -5.93 -0.76
CA ARG A 100 19.18 -5.30 -1.16
C ARG A 100 18.96 -4.06 -2.04
N GLU A 101 18.02 -4.10 -2.99
CA GLU A 101 17.65 -2.94 -3.82
C GLU A 101 17.18 -1.76 -2.95
N ALA A 102 16.49 -2.05 -1.84
CA ALA A 102 15.99 -1.05 -0.88
C ALA A 102 17.04 -0.56 0.12
N ASP A 103 18.29 -1.05 0.08
CA ASP A 103 19.32 -0.87 1.12
C ASP A 103 18.82 -1.33 2.52
N CYS A 104 17.96 -2.36 2.56
CA CYS A 104 17.40 -2.94 3.77
C CYS A 104 18.12 -4.27 4.09
N VAL A 105 18.72 -4.38 5.27
CA VAL A 105 19.51 -5.56 5.64
C VAL A 105 18.59 -6.66 6.14
N LEU A 106 18.65 -7.84 5.51
CA LEU A 106 17.95 -9.02 6.00
C LEU A 106 18.76 -9.64 7.16
N LEU A 107 18.19 -9.64 8.37
CA LEU A 107 18.85 -10.13 9.58
C LEU A 107 18.56 -11.60 9.89
N GLY A 108 17.52 -12.17 9.30
CA GLY A 108 17.05 -13.53 9.55
C GLY A 108 15.54 -13.61 9.39
N GLY A 109 14.90 -14.42 10.20
CA GLY A 109 13.44 -14.60 10.16
C GLY A 109 12.99 -15.85 10.90
N HIS A 110 11.72 -16.20 10.69
CA HIS A 110 11.10 -17.38 11.26
C HIS A 110 10.24 -18.10 10.23
N SER A 111 10.26 -19.43 10.27
CA SER A 111 9.44 -20.27 9.39
C SER A 111 8.54 -21.19 10.20
N VAL A 112 7.33 -21.43 9.71
CA VAL A 112 6.33 -22.33 10.28
C VAL A 112 5.88 -23.32 9.21
N ASN A 113 5.69 -24.59 9.61
CA ASN A 113 5.07 -25.57 8.73
C ASN A 113 3.56 -25.29 8.63
N ASP A 114 3.09 -24.98 7.43
CA ASP A 114 1.69 -24.67 7.13
C ASP A 114 1.34 -25.22 5.75
N PRO A 115 0.16 -25.79 5.52
CA PRO A 115 -0.22 -26.30 4.20
C PRO A 115 -0.33 -25.22 3.12
N GLU A 116 -0.48 -23.95 3.50
CA GLU A 116 -0.60 -22.81 2.60
C GLU A 116 0.64 -21.92 2.68
N ILE A 117 1.26 -21.65 1.54
CA ILE A 117 2.41 -20.75 1.48
C ILE A 117 1.96 -19.33 1.83
N LYS A 118 2.65 -18.72 2.80
CA LYS A 118 2.54 -17.28 3.11
C LYS A 118 3.94 -16.74 3.32
N PHE A 119 4.23 -15.61 2.70
CA PHE A 119 5.56 -15.02 2.78
C PHE A 119 5.49 -13.50 2.84
N GLY A 120 6.41 -12.92 3.60
CA GLY A 120 6.58 -11.48 3.74
C GLY A 120 7.63 -11.16 4.78
N TYR A 121 7.58 -9.94 5.32
CA TYR A 121 8.62 -9.44 6.20
C TYR A 121 8.07 -8.59 7.33
N ALA A 122 8.71 -8.67 8.50
CA ALA A 122 8.67 -7.63 9.50
C ALA A 122 9.82 -6.66 9.19
N VAL A 123 9.47 -5.40 8.90
CA VAL A 123 10.44 -4.37 8.51
C VAL A 123 10.58 -3.33 9.61
N THR A 124 11.82 -2.98 9.92
CA THR A 124 12.15 -1.84 10.78
C THR A 124 12.81 -0.76 9.95
N GLY A 125 12.24 0.43 9.96
CA GLY A 125 12.79 1.63 9.36
C GLY A 125 13.07 2.70 10.40
N ALA A 126 13.62 3.84 9.95
CA ALA A 126 13.82 5.02 10.75
C ALA A 126 13.29 6.27 10.06
N VAL A 127 12.81 7.22 10.87
CA VAL A 127 12.33 8.52 10.43
C VAL A 127 12.66 9.57 11.50
N HIS A 128 12.85 10.83 11.12
CA HIS A 128 12.90 11.90 12.10
C HIS A 128 11.50 12.11 12.72
N PRO A 129 11.35 12.18 14.06
CA PRO A 129 10.04 12.26 14.72
C PRO A 129 9.11 13.37 14.18
N GLN A 130 9.68 14.50 13.78
CA GLN A 130 8.92 15.63 13.20
C GLN A 130 8.61 15.50 11.71
N ARG A 131 9.08 14.44 11.05
CA ARG A 131 8.89 14.20 9.60
C ARG A 131 8.05 12.96 9.31
N VAL A 132 7.51 12.33 10.33
CA VAL A 132 6.58 11.21 10.18
C VAL A 132 5.41 11.65 9.32
N LYS A 133 5.10 10.88 8.30
CA LYS A 133 3.87 11.01 7.53
C LYS A 133 2.85 10.02 8.08
N THR A 134 1.62 10.45 8.18
CA THR A 134 0.51 9.63 8.67
C THR A 134 -0.66 9.75 7.70
N ASN A 135 -1.63 8.88 7.82
CA ASN A 135 -2.90 9.05 7.13
C ASN A 135 -3.86 10.05 7.84
N ALA A 136 -3.39 10.69 8.92
CA ALA A 136 -4.10 11.76 9.61
C ALA A 136 -3.41 13.11 9.39
N GLY A 137 -4.09 14.08 8.78
CA GLY A 137 -3.51 15.42 8.59
C GLY A 137 -3.87 16.08 7.27
N ALA A 138 -4.57 15.37 6.38
CA ALA A 138 -5.10 15.95 5.15
C ALA A 138 -6.01 17.15 5.46
N ARG A 139 -5.93 18.20 4.63
CA ARG A 139 -6.62 19.47 4.85
C ARG A 139 -7.51 19.84 3.68
N ALA A 140 -8.63 20.47 3.94
CA ALA A 140 -9.47 21.02 2.87
C ALA A 140 -8.64 21.99 1.99
N GLY A 141 -8.72 21.82 0.68
CA GLY A 141 -7.90 22.53 -0.31
C GLY A 141 -6.68 21.75 -0.79
N ASP A 142 -6.36 20.60 -0.20
CA ASP A 142 -5.31 19.73 -0.71
C ASP A 142 -5.73 19.05 -2.02
N ALA A 143 -4.76 18.85 -2.90
CA ALA A 143 -4.85 17.89 -3.99
C ALA A 143 -4.64 16.46 -3.46
N LEU A 144 -5.29 15.49 -4.10
CA LEU A 144 -5.10 14.07 -3.86
C LEU A 144 -4.35 13.45 -5.04
N VAL A 145 -3.17 12.92 -4.78
CA VAL A 145 -2.25 12.39 -5.79
C VAL A 145 -2.00 10.90 -5.55
N LEU A 146 -1.96 10.10 -6.61
CA LEU A 146 -1.62 8.68 -6.59
C LEU A 146 -0.36 8.43 -7.40
N THR A 147 0.49 7.45 -7.01
CA THR A 147 1.81 7.25 -7.62
C THR A 147 1.98 5.95 -8.41
N LYS A 148 0.98 5.09 -8.44
CA LYS A 148 0.91 3.89 -9.30
C LYS A 148 -0.50 3.71 -9.84
N ARG A 149 -0.63 3.02 -10.97
CA ARG A 149 -1.90 2.57 -11.51
C ARG A 149 -2.49 1.47 -10.63
N ILE A 150 -3.82 1.33 -10.61
CA ILE A 150 -4.53 0.29 -9.88
C ILE A 150 -5.04 -0.82 -10.81
N GLY A 151 -5.40 -1.98 -10.23
CA GLY A 151 -5.93 -3.13 -10.98
C GLY A 151 -5.17 -4.44 -10.75
N THR A 152 -4.25 -4.51 -9.79
CA THR A 152 -3.42 -5.70 -9.54
C THR A 152 -4.24 -6.91 -9.10
N GLY A 153 -5.30 -6.71 -8.30
CA GLY A 153 -6.16 -7.79 -7.82
C GLY A 153 -6.98 -8.43 -8.95
N VAL A 154 -7.55 -7.60 -9.81
CA VAL A 154 -8.30 -8.06 -11.00
C VAL A 154 -7.38 -8.82 -11.95
N ILE A 155 -6.18 -8.31 -12.25
CA ILE A 155 -5.23 -8.97 -13.14
C ILE A 155 -4.74 -10.30 -12.56
N SER A 156 -4.44 -10.37 -11.26
CA SER A 156 -4.08 -11.62 -10.58
C SER A 156 -5.22 -12.64 -10.61
N THR A 157 -6.47 -12.20 -10.50
CA THR A 157 -7.65 -13.05 -10.63
C THR A 157 -7.83 -13.55 -12.07
N ALA A 158 -7.64 -12.68 -13.05
CA ALA A 158 -7.69 -13.03 -14.46
C ALA A 158 -6.58 -14.04 -14.83
N LEU A 159 -5.38 -13.90 -14.26
CA LEU A 159 -4.29 -14.88 -14.42
C LEU A 159 -4.72 -16.25 -13.92
N LYS A 160 -5.24 -16.35 -12.70
CA LYS A 160 -5.74 -17.62 -12.11
C LYS A 160 -6.86 -18.25 -12.92
N GLN A 161 -7.64 -17.46 -13.65
CA GLN A 161 -8.72 -17.93 -14.53
C GLN A 161 -8.26 -18.24 -15.97
N GLY A 162 -6.98 -18.04 -16.30
CA GLY A 162 -6.44 -18.24 -17.65
C GLY A 162 -6.92 -17.21 -18.68
N LEU A 163 -7.38 -16.02 -18.24
CA LEU A 163 -7.91 -14.95 -19.07
C LEU A 163 -6.86 -13.86 -19.38
N ALA A 164 -5.88 -13.70 -18.50
CA ALA A 164 -4.92 -12.61 -18.60
C ALA A 164 -3.91 -12.83 -19.73
N ARG A 165 -3.62 -11.77 -20.49
CA ARG A 165 -2.55 -11.76 -21.48
C ARG A 165 -1.19 -11.59 -20.80
N ASP A 166 -0.16 -12.25 -21.29
CA ASP A 166 1.19 -12.17 -20.73
C ASP A 166 1.70 -10.74 -20.59
N ALA A 167 1.40 -9.87 -21.53
CA ALA A 167 1.81 -8.47 -21.50
C ALA A 167 1.16 -7.67 -20.34
N ASP A 168 -0.11 -7.96 -20.02
CA ASP A 168 -0.83 -7.31 -18.93
C ASP A 168 -0.35 -7.84 -17.57
N VAL A 169 -0.08 -9.15 -17.49
CA VAL A 169 0.55 -9.76 -16.30
C VAL A 169 1.92 -9.15 -16.06
N ALA A 170 2.76 -9.05 -17.11
CA ALA A 170 4.08 -8.43 -17.01
C ALA A 170 4.02 -6.97 -16.54
N ALA A 171 3.05 -6.18 -17.04
CA ALA A 171 2.84 -4.80 -16.60
C ALA A 171 2.42 -4.72 -15.13
N SER A 172 1.54 -5.61 -14.66
CA SER A 172 1.12 -5.71 -13.27
C SER A 172 2.29 -6.09 -12.35
N VAL A 173 3.05 -7.12 -12.73
CA VAL A 173 4.26 -7.56 -12.02
C VAL A 173 5.28 -6.43 -11.91
N ALA A 174 5.58 -5.73 -13.02
CA ALA A 174 6.49 -4.59 -13.01
C ALA A 174 6.04 -3.47 -12.05
N SER A 175 4.74 -3.19 -12.00
CA SER A 175 4.17 -2.24 -11.04
C SER A 175 4.35 -2.69 -9.59
N MET A 176 4.06 -3.96 -9.28
CA MET A 176 4.20 -4.52 -7.93
C MET A 176 5.66 -4.60 -7.47
N LEU A 177 6.60 -4.89 -8.38
CA LEU A 177 8.03 -4.92 -8.10
C LEU A 177 8.65 -3.53 -7.89
N THR A 178 8.00 -2.47 -8.35
CA THR A 178 8.49 -1.10 -8.20
C THR A 178 8.38 -0.66 -6.75
N LEU A 179 9.52 -0.36 -6.09
CA LEU A 179 9.56 0.18 -4.73
C LEU A 179 8.94 1.59 -4.67
N ASN A 180 8.19 1.87 -3.62
CA ASN A 180 7.69 3.23 -3.33
C ASN A 180 8.79 4.19 -2.85
N ARG A 181 10.06 3.76 -2.85
CA ARG A 181 11.24 4.56 -2.47
C ARG A 181 11.34 5.88 -3.23
N ALA A 182 11.18 5.85 -4.56
CA ALA A 182 11.28 7.06 -5.38
C ALA A 182 10.10 8.01 -5.15
N ALA A 183 8.89 7.49 -4.97
CA ALA A 183 7.71 8.27 -4.61
C ALA A 183 7.86 8.93 -3.24
N CYS A 184 8.34 8.18 -2.23
CA CYS A 184 8.67 8.70 -0.92
C CYS A 184 9.70 9.83 -1.01
N ALA A 185 10.83 9.62 -1.69
CA ALA A 185 11.85 10.64 -1.85
C ALA A 185 11.31 11.91 -2.54
N ALA A 186 10.46 11.75 -3.55
CA ALA A 186 9.85 12.87 -4.26
C ALA A 186 8.88 13.65 -3.36
N MET A 187 7.99 12.98 -2.63
CA MET A 187 7.00 13.64 -1.76
C MET A 187 7.64 14.39 -0.58
N LEU A 188 8.77 13.90 -0.05
CA LEU A 188 9.45 14.52 1.10
C LEU A 188 10.06 15.90 0.81
N ALA A 189 10.09 16.33 -0.45
CA ALA A 189 10.48 17.69 -0.85
C ALA A 189 9.35 18.73 -0.64
N PHE A 190 8.14 18.29 -0.31
CA PHE A 190 6.93 19.13 -0.23
C PHE A 190 6.27 19.07 1.16
N ASP A 191 5.34 19.97 1.41
CA ASP A 191 4.52 19.98 2.63
C ASP A 191 3.39 18.95 2.54
N VAL A 192 3.75 17.67 2.64
CA VAL A 192 2.78 16.56 2.62
C VAL A 192 2.01 16.52 3.94
N HIS A 193 0.70 16.67 3.87
CA HIS A 193 -0.21 16.67 5.02
C HIS A 193 -0.67 15.26 5.40
N GLY A 194 -0.91 14.37 4.43
CA GLY A 194 -1.31 12.98 4.67
C GLY A 194 -0.75 12.04 3.60
N CYS A 195 -0.40 10.83 4.01
CA CYS A 195 0.10 9.79 3.10
C CYS A 195 -0.29 8.41 3.62
N THR A 196 -0.64 7.51 2.72
CA THR A 196 -0.78 6.06 2.93
C THR A 196 -0.42 5.36 1.62
N ASP A 197 -0.06 4.08 1.67
CA ASP A 197 0.01 3.29 0.45
C ASP A 197 -1.34 2.60 0.16
N VAL A 198 -1.58 2.26 -1.09
CA VAL A 198 -2.84 1.63 -1.51
C VAL A 198 -2.63 0.14 -1.65
N THR A 199 -3.13 -0.64 -0.69
CA THR A 199 -2.98 -2.09 -0.65
C THR A 199 -4.33 -2.83 -0.57
N GLY A 200 -4.49 -3.78 0.31
CA GLY A 200 -5.58 -4.74 0.36
C GLY A 200 -7.00 -4.16 0.46
N PHE A 201 -7.17 -2.97 1.02
CA PHE A 201 -8.49 -2.32 1.11
C PHE A 201 -8.90 -1.57 -0.17
N GLY A 202 -8.02 -1.51 -1.17
CA GLY A 202 -8.24 -0.80 -2.42
C GLY A 202 -8.21 0.73 -2.26
N LEU A 203 -8.30 1.45 -3.38
CA LEU A 203 -8.20 2.91 -3.36
C LEU A 203 -9.22 3.57 -2.42
N LEU A 204 -10.48 3.14 -2.49
CA LEU A 204 -11.53 3.74 -1.67
C LEU A 204 -11.44 3.36 -0.18
N GLY A 205 -10.88 2.20 0.15
CA GLY A 205 -10.63 1.81 1.54
C GLY A 205 -9.59 2.71 2.19
N HIS A 206 -8.44 2.88 1.55
CA HIS A 206 -7.34 3.74 2.06
C HIS A 206 -7.71 5.23 2.02
N ALA A 207 -8.41 5.69 0.96
CA ALA A 207 -8.94 7.06 0.94
C ALA A 207 -9.93 7.31 2.08
N ARG A 208 -10.76 6.31 2.45
CA ARG A 208 -11.66 6.42 3.61
C ARG A 208 -10.88 6.53 4.92
N GLU A 209 -9.82 5.74 5.10
CA GLU A 209 -9.00 5.81 6.31
C GLU A 209 -8.37 7.19 6.46
N LEU A 210 -7.77 7.71 5.38
CA LEU A 210 -7.22 9.06 5.33
C LEU A 210 -8.27 10.14 5.61
N ALA A 211 -9.45 10.05 5.01
CA ALA A 211 -10.53 11.01 5.23
C ALA A 211 -11.05 10.99 6.68
N VAL A 212 -11.24 9.81 7.26
CA VAL A 212 -11.75 9.64 8.62
C VAL A 212 -10.72 10.10 9.65
N ALA A 213 -9.45 9.70 9.50
CA ALA A 213 -8.37 10.10 10.39
C ALA A 213 -8.14 11.62 10.37
N SER A 214 -8.29 12.25 9.20
CA SER A 214 -8.11 13.70 9.01
C SER A 214 -9.36 14.53 9.28
N GLN A 215 -10.51 13.90 9.52
CA GLN A 215 -11.83 14.59 9.72
C GLN A 215 -12.23 15.47 8.52
N VAL A 216 -12.02 14.98 7.30
CA VAL A 216 -12.32 15.65 6.02
C VAL A 216 -13.20 14.79 5.13
N THR A 217 -13.56 15.28 3.96
CA THR A 217 -14.12 14.51 2.85
C THR A 217 -13.15 14.51 1.68
N ILE A 218 -12.95 13.35 1.07
CA ILE A 218 -12.12 13.17 -0.13
C ILE A 218 -13.05 13.07 -1.34
N GLU A 219 -12.85 13.95 -2.31
CA GLU A 219 -13.49 13.90 -3.62
C GLU A 219 -12.56 13.21 -4.63
N ILE A 220 -13.03 12.15 -5.26
CA ILE A 220 -12.29 11.40 -6.29
C ILE A 220 -13.02 11.53 -7.62
N ASP A 221 -12.29 11.90 -8.67
CA ASP A 221 -12.76 11.86 -10.05
C ASP A 221 -12.32 10.54 -10.71
N PRO A 222 -13.24 9.60 -10.95
CA PRO A 222 -12.91 8.30 -11.53
C PRO A 222 -12.25 8.39 -12.91
N ARG A 223 -12.49 9.48 -13.64
CA ARG A 223 -11.90 9.72 -14.98
C ARG A 223 -10.42 10.00 -14.93
N LEU A 224 -9.91 10.44 -13.77
CA LEU A 224 -8.50 10.72 -13.54
C LEU A 224 -7.74 9.48 -13.01
N VAL A 225 -8.44 8.48 -12.47
CA VAL A 225 -7.80 7.27 -11.95
C VAL A 225 -7.29 6.42 -13.10
N GLN A 226 -6.00 6.10 -13.08
CA GLN A 226 -5.36 5.29 -14.10
C GLN A 226 -5.36 3.81 -13.70
N PHE A 227 -5.74 2.95 -14.65
CA PHE A 227 -5.76 1.50 -14.48
C PHE A 227 -4.60 0.84 -15.21
N LEU A 228 -4.15 -0.30 -14.69
CA LEU A 228 -3.22 -1.18 -15.38
C LEU A 228 -3.83 -1.70 -16.69
N PRO A 229 -3.01 -1.95 -17.73
CA PRO A 229 -3.50 -2.51 -18.99
C PRO A 229 -4.33 -3.77 -18.76
N GLY A 230 -5.47 -3.87 -19.42
CA GLY A 230 -6.39 -5.01 -19.34
C GLY A 230 -7.30 -5.05 -18.10
N ALA A 231 -7.00 -4.34 -17.01
CA ALA A 231 -7.76 -4.44 -15.75
C ALA A 231 -9.27 -4.20 -15.93
N MET A 232 -9.66 -3.14 -16.66
CA MET A 232 -11.07 -2.85 -16.92
C MET A 232 -11.76 -3.94 -17.76
N ASP A 233 -11.06 -4.50 -18.72
CA ASP A 233 -11.60 -5.54 -19.60
C ASP A 233 -11.77 -6.86 -18.85
N TYR A 234 -10.81 -7.24 -18.02
CA TYR A 234 -10.90 -8.43 -17.18
C TYR A 234 -12.02 -8.31 -16.13
N ALA A 235 -12.18 -7.14 -15.52
CA ALA A 235 -13.30 -6.90 -14.61
C ALA A 235 -14.65 -7.09 -15.30
N ARG A 236 -14.83 -6.58 -16.54
CA ARG A 236 -16.04 -6.77 -17.36
C ARG A 236 -16.26 -8.24 -17.73
N GLN A 237 -15.22 -9.04 -17.84
CA GLN A 237 -15.27 -10.48 -18.08
C GLN A 237 -15.54 -11.30 -16.81
N GLY A 238 -15.67 -10.63 -15.65
CA GLY A 238 -16.01 -11.28 -14.38
C GLY A 238 -14.79 -11.74 -13.56
N ALA A 239 -13.56 -11.33 -13.92
CA ALA A 239 -12.38 -11.59 -13.11
C ALA A 239 -12.35 -10.69 -11.85
N ILE A 240 -13.31 -10.88 -10.96
CA ILE A 240 -13.50 -10.10 -9.75
C ILE A 240 -12.92 -10.83 -8.55
N PRO A 241 -11.87 -10.30 -7.88
CA PRO A 241 -11.33 -10.91 -6.67
C PRO A 241 -12.34 -10.84 -5.51
N GLY A 242 -12.35 -11.88 -4.65
CA GLY A 242 -13.22 -11.88 -3.47
C GLY A 242 -12.99 -10.69 -2.55
N GLY A 243 -11.76 -10.21 -2.44
CA GLY A 243 -11.39 -9.01 -1.69
C GLY A 243 -12.10 -7.75 -2.16
N LEU A 244 -12.32 -7.58 -3.48
CA LEU A 244 -13.07 -6.44 -4.03
C LEU A 244 -14.50 -6.38 -3.47
N ASN A 245 -15.21 -7.51 -3.44
CA ASN A 245 -16.57 -7.57 -2.90
C ASN A 245 -16.58 -7.25 -1.39
N ASN A 246 -15.59 -7.74 -0.64
CA ASN A 246 -15.44 -7.43 0.78
C ASN A 246 -15.21 -5.94 1.00
N ASN A 247 -14.29 -5.33 0.23
CA ASN A 247 -13.99 -3.91 0.27
C ASN A 247 -15.22 -3.07 -0.06
N ARG A 248 -15.95 -3.43 -1.13
CA ARG A 248 -17.22 -2.76 -1.50
C ARG A 248 -18.22 -2.81 -0.35
N ASN A 249 -18.46 -3.97 0.25
CA ASN A 249 -19.39 -4.13 1.36
C ASN A 249 -19.00 -3.29 2.59
N PHE A 250 -17.69 -3.16 2.85
CA PHE A 250 -17.16 -2.38 3.97
C PHE A 250 -17.24 -0.87 3.72
N VAL A 251 -16.87 -0.42 2.51
CA VAL A 251 -16.66 1.01 2.21
C VAL A 251 -17.89 1.69 1.62
N SER A 252 -18.78 0.99 0.89
CA SER A 252 -19.90 1.60 0.14
C SER A 252 -20.79 2.51 0.99
N LYS A 253 -20.98 2.19 2.25
CA LYS A 253 -21.76 3.03 3.19
C LYS A 253 -21.13 4.41 3.46
N CYS A 254 -19.83 4.53 3.20
CA CYS A 254 -19.02 5.73 3.39
C CYS A 254 -18.87 6.55 2.10
N VAL A 255 -19.42 6.08 0.97
CA VAL A 255 -19.29 6.70 -0.36
C VAL A 255 -20.60 7.41 -0.72
N GLU A 256 -20.48 8.63 -1.22
CA GLU A 256 -21.52 9.41 -1.91
C GLU A 256 -21.24 9.34 -3.42
N GLY A 257 -22.25 9.11 -4.23
CA GLY A 257 -22.11 8.90 -5.68
C GLY A 257 -21.96 7.44 -6.08
N THR A 258 -21.67 7.20 -7.37
CA THR A 258 -21.52 5.85 -7.93
C THR A 258 -20.04 5.58 -8.23
N ALA A 259 -19.48 4.61 -7.55
CA ALA A 259 -18.10 4.19 -7.73
C ALA A 259 -18.01 2.99 -8.67
N ASP A 260 -17.03 3.00 -9.59
CA ASP A 260 -16.62 1.83 -10.36
C ASP A 260 -16.05 0.76 -9.43
N ASP A 261 -16.31 -0.50 -9.74
CA ASP A 261 -15.87 -1.65 -8.95
C ASP A 261 -14.34 -1.69 -8.79
N LEU A 262 -13.59 -1.29 -9.80
CA LEU A 262 -12.13 -1.26 -9.77
C LEU A 262 -11.55 -0.31 -8.71
N LEU A 263 -12.32 0.67 -8.23
CA LEU A 263 -11.88 1.53 -7.13
C LEU A 263 -11.84 0.80 -5.78
N TYR A 264 -12.52 -0.36 -5.68
CA TYR A 264 -12.48 -1.25 -4.52
C TYR A 264 -11.49 -2.41 -4.70
N ASP A 265 -10.84 -2.52 -5.88
CA ASP A 265 -9.93 -3.62 -6.18
C ASP A 265 -8.75 -3.67 -5.19
N PRO A 266 -8.52 -4.79 -4.48
CA PRO A 266 -7.38 -4.92 -3.60
C PRO A 266 -6.08 -4.80 -4.41
N GLN A 267 -5.15 -3.99 -3.93
CA GLN A 267 -3.85 -3.85 -4.54
C GLN A 267 -2.80 -4.63 -3.76
N THR A 268 -1.80 -5.15 -4.45
CA THR A 268 -0.56 -5.63 -3.86
C THR A 268 0.57 -4.70 -4.27
N SER A 269 1.34 -4.25 -3.31
CA SER A 269 2.43 -3.27 -3.52
C SER A 269 1.97 -2.09 -4.37
N GLY A 270 0.85 -1.48 -4.02
CA GLY A 270 0.28 -0.33 -4.72
C GLY A 270 1.10 0.96 -4.52
N GLY A 271 0.60 2.05 -5.07
CA GLY A 271 1.26 3.36 -4.98
C GLY A 271 0.92 4.11 -3.70
N LEU A 272 1.64 5.19 -3.45
CA LEU A 272 1.32 6.13 -2.37
C LEU A 272 0.13 7.00 -2.78
N LEU A 273 -0.81 7.17 -1.85
CA LEU A 273 -1.90 8.12 -1.90
C LEU A 273 -1.53 9.31 -1.02
N ILE A 274 -1.33 10.46 -1.65
CA ILE A 274 -0.70 11.62 -1.02
C ILE A 274 -1.66 12.80 -1.04
N SER A 275 -1.84 13.46 0.12
CA SER A 275 -2.57 14.71 0.29
C SER A 275 -1.58 15.83 0.57
N LEU A 276 -1.57 16.86 -0.28
CA LEU A 276 -0.64 17.99 -0.20
C LEU A 276 -1.24 19.24 -0.85
N PRO A 277 -0.69 20.46 -0.55
CA PRO A 277 -1.18 21.69 -1.16
C PRO A 277 -1.20 21.64 -2.69
N GLU A 278 -2.21 22.25 -3.28
CA GLU A 278 -2.45 22.29 -4.74
C GLU A 278 -1.21 22.73 -5.55
N ALA A 279 -0.48 23.75 -5.06
CA ALA A 279 0.71 24.26 -5.73
C ALA A 279 1.87 23.23 -5.70
N ASP A 280 2.03 22.51 -4.59
CA ASP A 280 3.05 21.49 -4.40
C ASP A 280 2.72 20.23 -5.25
N ALA A 281 1.45 19.85 -5.32
CA ALA A 281 0.99 18.76 -6.17
C ALA A 281 1.34 19.01 -7.65
N ALA A 282 1.11 20.22 -8.15
CA ALA A 282 1.45 20.58 -9.52
C ALA A 282 2.97 20.52 -9.80
N ILE A 283 3.81 20.74 -8.79
CA ILE A 283 5.27 20.58 -8.93
C ILE A 283 5.65 19.10 -8.85
N LEU A 284 5.07 18.35 -7.92
CA LEU A 284 5.31 16.90 -7.78
C LEU A 284 4.97 16.16 -9.07
N GLU A 285 3.80 16.43 -9.68
CA GLU A 285 3.37 15.81 -10.95
C GLU A 285 4.36 16.07 -12.10
N ARG A 286 4.99 17.25 -12.14
CA ARG A 286 6.02 17.58 -13.15
C ARG A 286 7.37 16.96 -12.87
N SER A 287 7.76 16.88 -11.59
CA SER A 287 9.10 16.37 -11.18
C SER A 287 9.14 14.86 -11.04
N PHE A 288 8.01 14.21 -10.80
CA PHE A 288 7.85 12.77 -10.67
C PHE A 288 6.69 12.27 -11.53
N PRO A 289 6.92 11.94 -12.82
CA PRO A 289 5.86 11.64 -13.81
C PRO A 289 4.96 10.43 -13.46
N ALA A 290 5.35 9.60 -12.49
CA ALA A 290 4.48 8.53 -11.99
C ALA A 290 3.38 9.06 -11.06
N ALA A 291 3.54 10.25 -10.48
CA ALA A 291 2.53 10.90 -9.68
C ALA A 291 1.47 11.56 -10.57
N TYR A 292 0.21 11.36 -10.25
CA TYR A 292 -0.90 11.96 -10.98
C TYR A 292 -2.08 12.24 -10.05
N ARG A 293 -2.76 13.33 -10.31
CA ARG A 293 -3.92 13.75 -9.53
C ARG A 293 -5.13 12.84 -9.79
N ILE A 294 -5.85 12.50 -8.72
CA ILE A 294 -7.10 11.74 -8.80
C ILE A 294 -8.29 12.44 -8.15
N GLY A 295 -8.05 13.56 -7.46
CA GLY A 295 -9.10 14.25 -6.72
C GLY A 295 -8.56 15.35 -5.83
N ARG A 296 -9.34 15.68 -4.81
CA ARG A 296 -9.02 16.74 -3.83
C ARG A 296 -9.63 16.45 -2.46
N VAL A 297 -9.15 17.14 -1.47
CA VAL A 297 -9.70 17.14 -0.11
C VAL A 297 -10.59 18.38 0.08
N VAL A 298 -11.77 18.17 0.66
CA VAL A 298 -12.72 19.24 0.97
C VAL A 298 -13.14 19.19 2.44
N GLU A 299 -13.80 20.23 2.90
CA GLU A 299 -14.39 20.27 4.24
C GLU A 299 -15.26 19.03 4.49
N LYS A 300 -15.28 18.59 5.75
CA LYS A 300 -16.03 17.40 6.17
C LYS A 300 -17.50 17.51 5.78
N ALA A 301 -17.97 16.60 4.96
CA ALA A 301 -19.35 16.42 4.54
C ALA A 301 -20.01 15.21 5.23
N ALA A 302 -21.21 14.85 4.79
CA ALA A 302 -21.97 13.74 5.36
C ALA A 302 -21.29 12.37 5.19
N LYS A 303 -20.50 12.20 4.11
CA LYS A 303 -19.75 11.00 3.80
C LYS A 303 -18.25 11.31 3.68
N PRO A 304 -17.36 10.42 4.14
CA PRO A 304 -15.93 10.63 4.01
C PRO A 304 -15.41 10.61 2.57
N ILE A 305 -16.13 9.97 1.65
CA ILE A 305 -15.76 9.92 0.23
C ILE A 305 -16.92 10.40 -0.63
N ARG A 306 -16.59 11.21 -1.65
CA ARG A 306 -17.49 11.61 -2.73
C ARG A 306 -16.87 11.27 -4.09
N ILE A 307 -17.63 10.60 -4.94
CA ILE A 307 -17.28 10.31 -6.33
C ILE A 307 -17.91 11.40 -7.22
N LEU A 308 -17.10 12.04 -8.08
CA LEU A 308 -17.49 13.16 -8.93
C LEU A 308 -18.10 12.72 -10.28
#